data_ff446dd3fbab674b80aab2f0d40bef0d
#
_entry.id   ff446dd3fbab674b80aab2f0d40bef0d
#
_cell.length_a   1.000
_cell.length_b   1.000
_cell.length_c   1.000
_cell.angle_alpha   90.00
_cell.angle_beta   90.00
_cell.angle_gamma   90.00
#
_symmetry.space_group_name_H-M   'P 1'
#
loop_
_entity.id
_entity.type
_entity.pdbx_description
1 polymer ?
#
loop_
_entity_poly.entity_id
_entity_poly.type
_entity_poly.pdbx_seq_one_letter_code
_entity_poly.pdbx_strand_id
1 'polypeptide(L)'
;VRGVRVVMIGGTSNTGKSTVAGALAERLGFEHRSTDLLARHPGRPWRTPEREVPAHVAEHYTTLAVDELIDSVLAHYERLWPRIEELVRTHATGPGLVLEGSALWPERVATLDVPHTAAVWLTADEDVVRARIRAAGRYDAATREERFLTDKFLARSVRYQSLMVEAVDRLGPARVDVGKDRSVSEVADAVLAQAS
;
A
#
# COMPACT_ATOMS: atom_id res chain seq x y z
N VAL A 1 -13.33 -0.65 18.41
CA VAL A 1 -12.59 0.58 18.03
C VAL A 1 -12.80 1.72 19.04
N ARG A 2 -13.20 1.44 20.30
CA ARG A 2 -13.31 2.51 21.31
C ARG A 2 -11.91 3.06 21.62
N GLY A 3 -11.68 4.32 21.28
CA GLY A 3 -10.45 5.03 21.57
C GLY A 3 -9.44 5.13 20.43
N VAL A 4 -9.58 4.37 19.34
CA VAL A 4 -8.69 4.52 18.15
C VAL A 4 -9.10 5.77 17.35
N ARG A 5 -8.11 6.58 17.01
CA ARG A 5 -8.26 7.82 16.23
C ARG A 5 -7.56 7.74 14.87
N VAL A 6 -6.52 6.91 14.77
CA VAL A 6 -5.82 6.69 13.50
C VAL A 6 -5.76 5.20 13.19
N VAL A 7 -6.28 4.81 12.03
CA VAL A 7 -6.16 3.46 11.49
C VAL A 7 -5.21 3.51 10.29
N MET A 8 -4.12 2.78 10.37
CA MET A 8 -3.12 2.66 9.31
C MET A 8 -3.32 1.35 8.55
N ILE A 9 -3.41 1.42 7.21
CA ILE A 9 -3.60 0.25 6.34
C ILE A 9 -2.42 0.13 5.39
N GLY A 10 -1.48 -0.78 5.72
CA GLY A 10 -0.34 -1.13 4.89
C GLY A 10 -0.65 -2.21 3.86
N GLY A 11 0.32 -2.51 3.01
CA GLY A 11 0.23 -3.59 2.02
C GLY A 11 0.84 -3.23 0.67
N THR A 12 1.08 -4.27 -0.17
CA THR A 12 1.65 -4.07 -1.50
C THR A 12 0.66 -3.37 -2.45
N SER A 13 1.15 -2.99 -3.63
CA SER A 13 0.31 -2.37 -4.67
C SER A 13 -0.83 -3.29 -5.11
N ASN A 14 -1.97 -2.70 -5.44
CA ASN A 14 -3.14 -3.40 -6.00
C ASN A 14 -3.82 -4.42 -5.06
N THR A 15 -3.57 -4.40 -3.75
CA THR A 15 -4.30 -5.21 -2.76
C THR A 15 -5.69 -4.66 -2.40
N GLY A 16 -6.03 -3.45 -2.86
CA GLY A 16 -7.34 -2.83 -2.58
C GLY A 16 -7.35 -1.93 -1.35
N LYS A 17 -6.18 -1.53 -0.82
CA LYS A 17 -6.06 -0.65 0.35
C LYS A 17 -6.93 0.59 0.30
N SER A 18 -6.87 1.34 -0.80
CA SER A 18 -7.60 2.61 -0.96
C SER A 18 -9.12 2.40 -0.90
N THR A 19 -9.62 1.30 -1.49
CA THR A 19 -11.04 0.97 -1.46
C THR A 19 -11.50 0.60 -0.06
N VAL A 20 -10.73 -0.23 0.65
CA VAL A 20 -11.01 -0.62 2.05
C VAL A 20 -10.90 0.58 2.97
N ALA A 21 -9.86 1.42 2.81
CA ALA A 21 -9.67 2.63 3.60
C ALA A 21 -10.79 3.64 3.43
N GLY A 22 -11.28 3.82 2.19
CA GLY A 22 -12.45 4.68 1.92
C GLY A 22 -13.71 4.19 2.63
N ALA A 23 -14.02 2.89 2.52
CA ALA A 23 -15.16 2.30 3.21
C ALA A 23 -15.06 2.39 4.74
N LEU A 24 -13.85 2.23 5.29
CA LEU A 24 -13.59 2.40 6.73
C LEU A 24 -13.75 3.85 7.18
N ALA A 25 -13.20 4.79 6.44
CA ALA A 25 -13.28 6.21 6.74
C ALA A 25 -14.74 6.69 6.78
N GLU A 26 -15.55 6.24 5.82
CA GLU A 26 -16.99 6.52 5.79
C GLU A 26 -17.71 5.98 7.04
N ARG A 27 -17.46 4.71 7.41
CA ARG A 27 -18.08 4.07 8.58
C ARG A 27 -17.68 4.71 9.91
N LEU A 28 -16.44 5.18 10.02
CA LEU A 28 -15.91 5.78 11.26
C LEU A 28 -16.17 7.29 11.34
N GLY A 29 -16.58 7.93 10.24
CA GLY A 29 -16.62 9.38 10.13
C GLY A 29 -15.22 10.01 10.19
N PHE A 30 -14.20 9.33 9.69
CA PHE A 30 -12.80 9.74 9.70
C PHE A 30 -12.38 10.31 8.33
N GLU A 31 -11.33 11.11 8.33
CA GLU A 31 -10.67 11.51 7.09
C GLU A 31 -9.96 10.32 6.43
N HIS A 32 -9.97 10.24 5.11
CA HIS A 32 -9.21 9.25 4.34
C HIS A 32 -8.04 9.93 3.64
N ARG A 33 -6.83 9.44 3.86
CA ARG A 33 -5.62 9.87 3.13
C ARG A 33 -4.79 8.69 2.64
N SER A 34 -4.14 8.90 1.48
CA SER A 34 -3.16 7.97 0.93
C SER A 34 -1.75 8.53 1.06
N THR A 35 -0.79 7.70 1.43
CA THR A 35 0.64 8.07 1.42
C THR A 35 1.16 8.39 0.02
N ASP A 36 0.52 7.87 -1.03
CA ASP A 36 0.84 8.17 -2.43
C ASP A 36 0.62 9.66 -2.78
N LEU A 37 -0.22 10.38 -2.01
CA LEU A 37 -0.43 11.82 -2.16
C LEU A 37 0.70 12.66 -1.58
N LEU A 38 1.49 12.09 -0.67
CA LEU A 38 2.64 12.80 -0.07
C LEU A 38 3.80 12.89 -1.05
N ALA A 39 4.11 11.82 -1.74
CA ALA A 39 4.98 11.75 -2.91
C ALA A 39 4.86 10.38 -3.59
N ARG A 40 5.07 10.33 -4.90
CA ARG A 40 5.06 9.08 -5.68
C ARG A 40 6.47 8.64 -6.02
N HIS A 41 6.69 7.32 -6.07
CA HIS A 41 7.98 6.73 -6.39
C HIS A 41 7.84 5.57 -7.38
N PRO A 42 8.47 5.68 -8.51
CA PRO A 42 8.41 6.74 -9.50
C PRO A 42 7.03 6.79 -10.14
N GLY A 43 6.17 5.84 -9.83
CA GLY A 43 4.82 5.67 -10.34
C GLY A 43 4.62 4.32 -10.99
N ARG A 44 3.42 4.11 -11.52
CA ARG A 44 3.04 2.88 -12.21
C ARG A 44 3.56 2.92 -13.64
N PRO A 45 4.22 1.87 -14.15
CA PRO A 45 4.87 1.87 -15.45
C PRO A 45 3.93 1.41 -16.58
N TRP A 46 2.70 1.88 -16.58
CA TRP A 46 1.75 1.68 -17.67
C TRP A 46 0.97 2.94 -17.97
N ARG A 47 0.53 3.05 -19.23
CA ARG A 47 -0.29 4.16 -19.69
C ARG A 47 -1.72 4.05 -19.19
N THR A 48 -2.37 5.17 -19.04
CA THR A 48 -3.82 5.31 -18.88
C THR A 48 -4.37 6.16 -20.04
N PRO A 49 -5.70 6.26 -20.20
CA PRO A 49 -6.26 7.17 -21.22
C PRO A 49 -5.77 8.62 -21.11
N GLU A 50 -5.41 9.05 -19.88
CA GLU A 50 -5.03 10.43 -19.57
C GLU A 50 -3.52 10.64 -19.46
N ARG A 51 -2.72 9.54 -19.50
CA ARG A 51 -1.28 9.65 -19.20
C ARG A 51 -0.44 8.56 -19.87
N GLU A 52 0.55 9.00 -20.62
CA GLU A 52 1.66 8.15 -21.09
C GLU A 52 2.62 7.81 -19.94
N VAL A 53 3.44 6.78 -20.12
CA VAL A 53 4.50 6.43 -19.17
C VAL A 53 5.63 7.45 -19.29
N PRO A 54 5.94 8.22 -18.24
CA PRO A 54 7.07 9.14 -18.30
C PRO A 54 8.40 8.40 -18.52
N ALA A 55 9.31 8.99 -19.30
CA ALA A 55 10.59 8.37 -19.67
C ALA A 55 11.39 7.90 -18.44
N HIS A 56 11.47 8.72 -17.39
CA HIS A 56 12.18 8.37 -16.15
C HIS A 56 11.56 7.18 -15.41
N VAL A 57 10.23 6.97 -15.55
CA VAL A 57 9.54 5.81 -14.97
C VAL A 57 9.90 4.56 -15.76
N ALA A 58 9.85 4.62 -17.10
CA ALA A 58 10.24 3.51 -17.96
C ALA A 58 11.70 3.12 -17.72
N GLU A 59 12.62 4.10 -17.68
CA GLU A 59 14.04 3.90 -17.40
C GLU A 59 14.25 3.19 -16.05
N HIS A 60 13.60 3.66 -14.99
CA HIS A 60 13.69 3.08 -13.65
C HIS A 60 13.38 1.58 -13.63
N TYR A 61 12.29 1.14 -14.31
CA TYR A 61 11.91 -0.28 -14.37
C TYR A 61 12.73 -1.06 -15.39
N THR A 62 13.32 -0.43 -16.39
CA THR A 62 14.14 -1.10 -17.40
C THR A 62 15.54 -1.39 -16.88
N THR A 63 16.13 -0.45 -16.15
CA THR A 63 17.55 -0.51 -15.74
C THR A 63 17.77 -1.26 -14.44
N LEU A 64 16.85 -1.15 -13.46
CA LEU A 64 17.05 -1.72 -12.13
C LEU A 64 16.63 -3.19 -12.05
N ALA A 65 17.40 -4.00 -11.33
CA ALA A 65 16.99 -5.33 -10.91
C ALA A 65 15.85 -5.24 -9.85
N VAL A 66 15.17 -6.36 -9.57
CA VAL A 66 14.03 -6.35 -8.64
C VAL A 66 14.44 -5.91 -7.23
N ASP A 67 15.56 -6.40 -6.72
CA ASP A 67 16.05 -6.02 -5.39
C ASP A 67 16.47 -4.54 -5.34
N GLU A 68 17.06 -4.01 -6.42
CA GLU A 68 17.37 -2.56 -6.53
C GLU A 68 16.09 -1.71 -6.58
N LEU A 69 15.01 -2.20 -7.21
CA LEU A 69 13.70 -1.56 -7.15
C LEU A 69 13.12 -1.55 -5.73
N ILE A 70 13.36 -2.61 -4.95
CA ILE A 70 12.96 -2.67 -3.53
C ILE A 70 13.78 -1.66 -2.71
N ASP A 71 15.11 -1.67 -2.84
CA ASP A 71 15.98 -0.72 -2.13
C ASP A 71 15.59 0.72 -2.43
N SER A 72 15.33 1.02 -3.69
CA SER A 72 14.91 2.36 -4.14
C SER A 72 13.58 2.80 -3.51
N VAL A 73 12.58 1.92 -3.48
CA VAL A 73 11.27 2.25 -2.90
C VAL A 73 11.33 2.36 -1.37
N LEU A 74 12.08 1.50 -0.70
CA LEU A 74 12.27 1.59 0.76
C LEU A 74 13.01 2.87 1.15
N ALA A 75 14.07 3.24 0.43
CA ALA A 75 14.76 4.50 0.63
C ALA A 75 13.85 5.72 0.39
N HIS A 76 12.90 5.61 -0.53
CA HIS A 76 11.88 6.66 -0.73
C HIS A 76 10.93 6.74 0.48
N TYR A 77 10.47 5.61 1.04
CA TYR A 77 9.59 5.57 2.21
C TYR A 77 10.28 6.14 3.45
N GLU A 78 11.58 5.89 3.62
CA GLU A 78 12.38 6.52 4.68
C GLU A 78 12.32 8.05 4.62
N ARG A 79 12.45 8.62 3.41
CA ARG A 79 12.35 10.08 3.22
C ARG A 79 10.94 10.63 3.46
N LEU A 80 9.91 9.82 3.25
CA LEU A 80 8.52 10.21 3.53
C LEU A 80 8.14 10.08 5.00
N TRP A 81 8.85 9.26 5.76
CA TRP A 81 8.45 8.87 7.10
C TRP A 81 8.17 10.05 8.05
N PRO A 82 8.99 11.12 8.12
CA PRO A 82 8.70 12.26 8.99
C PRO A 82 7.33 12.90 8.72
N ARG A 83 6.90 12.96 7.46
CA ARG A 83 5.59 13.51 7.07
C ARG A 83 4.44 12.57 7.44
N ILE A 84 4.67 11.25 7.34
CA ILE A 84 3.70 10.24 7.77
C ILE A 84 3.51 10.31 9.28
N GLU A 85 4.59 10.36 10.04
CA GLU A 85 4.57 10.46 11.49
C GLU A 85 3.87 11.75 11.97
N GLU A 86 4.14 12.89 11.36
CA GLU A 86 3.46 14.16 11.64
C GLU A 86 1.95 14.05 11.42
N LEU A 87 1.53 13.45 10.30
CA LEU A 87 0.13 13.19 10.00
C LEU A 87 -0.55 12.33 11.07
N VAL A 88 0.09 11.24 11.48
CA VAL A 88 -0.42 10.34 12.51
C VAL A 88 -0.55 11.06 13.85
N ARG A 89 0.48 11.79 14.27
CA ARG A 89 0.48 12.56 15.55
C ARG A 89 -0.63 13.61 15.59
N THR A 90 -0.80 14.35 14.51
CA THR A 90 -1.82 15.39 14.39
C THR A 90 -3.23 14.81 14.52
N HIS A 91 -3.50 13.66 13.89
CA HIS A 91 -4.85 13.08 13.89
C HIS A 91 -5.12 12.20 15.11
N ALA A 92 -4.12 11.74 15.82
CA ALA A 92 -4.29 10.96 17.05
C ALA A 92 -4.99 11.78 18.18
N THR A 93 -4.85 13.09 18.17
CA THR A 93 -5.48 14.02 19.12
C THR A 93 -6.56 14.90 18.48
N GLY A 94 -6.77 14.77 17.18
CA GLY A 94 -7.68 15.58 16.37
C GLY A 94 -8.83 14.80 15.75
N PRO A 95 -9.28 15.22 14.55
CA PRO A 95 -10.21 14.43 13.75
C PRO A 95 -9.60 13.07 13.39
N GLY A 96 -10.42 12.02 13.37
CA GLY A 96 -9.94 10.67 13.06
C GLY A 96 -9.40 10.55 11.64
N LEU A 97 -8.47 9.63 11.42
CA LEU A 97 -7.81 9.39 10.14
C LEU A 97 -7.78 7.89 9.80
N VAL A 98 -8.12 7.55 8.57
CA VAL A 98 -7.70 6.30 7.93
C VAL A 98 -6.59 6.63 6.93
N LEU A 99 -5.37 6.23 7.24
CA LEU A 99 -4.19 6.44 6.41
C LEU A 99 -3.83 5.12 5.72
N GLU A 100 -3.71 5.13 4.39
CA GLU A 100 -3.35 3.93 3.65
C GLU A 100 -2.12 4.13 2.77
N GLY A 101 -1.38 3.05 2.53
CA GLY A 101 -0.33 3.07 1.53
C GLY A 101 0.80 2.07 1.78
N SER A 102 1.57 1.84 0.73
CA SER A 102 2.73 0.95 0.81
C SER A 102 3.90 1.57 1.61
N ALA A 103 3.91 2.90 1.80
CA ALA A 103 4.91 3.56 2.64
C ALA A 103 4.73 3.30 4.14
N LEU A 104 3.61 2.68 4.56
CA LEU A 104 3.42 2.20 5.94
C LEU A 104 4.21 0.91 6.13
N TRP A 105 5.54 1.03 6.16
CA TRP A 105 6.44 -0.09 6.31
C TRP A 105 6.45 -0.60 7.76
N PRO A 106 6.34 -1.94 8.00
CA PRO A 106 6.08 -2.48 9.34
C PRO A 106 7.09 -2.02 10.41
N GLU A 107 8.39 -2.04 10.14
CA GLU A 107 9.41 -1.64 11.09
C GLU A 107 9.29 -0.16 11.46
N ARG A 108 8.90 0.70 10.53
CA ARG A 108 8.69 2.12 10.82
C ARG A 108 7.45 2.36 11.63
N VAL A 109 6.36 1.68 11.28
CA VAL A 109 5.11 1.76 12.05
C VAL A 109 5.31 1.25 13.47
N ALA A 110 6.10 0.20 13.67
CA ALA A 110 6.43 -0.34 15.00
C ALA A 110 7.22 0.64 15.89
N THR A 111 7.90 1.64 15.30
CA THR A 111 8.59 2.69 16.08
C THR A 111 7.70 3.86 16.47
N LEU A 112 6.44 3.89 16.02
CA LEU A 112 5.50 4.94 16.38
C LEU A 112 5.05 4.78 17.84
N ASP A 113 5.45 5.72 18.67
CA ASP A 113 4.93 5.88 20.03
C ASP A 113 3.83 6.98 20.01
N VAL A 114 2.66 6.61 19.51
CA VAL A 114 1.51 7.50 19.37
C VAL A 114 0.26 6.77 19.87
N PRO A 115 -0.39 7.25 20.94
CA PRO A 115 -1.59 6.62 21.47
C PRO A 115 -2.76 6.72 20.46
N HIS A 116 -3.77 5.89 20.65
CA HIS A 116 -4.98 5.88 19.82
C HIS A 116 -4.73 5.54 18.34
N THR A 117 -3.68 4.78 18.05
CA THR A 117 -3.36 4.30 16.70
C THR A 117 -3.51 2.79 16.61
N ALA A 118 -3.91 2.31 15.44
CA ALA A 118 -3.90 0.89 15.08
C ALA A 118 -3.34 0.72 13.67
N ALA A 119 -2.68 -0.40 13.41
CA ALA A 119 -2.11 -0.69 12.11
C ALA A 119 -2.44 -2.12 11.67
N VAL A 120 -2.85 -2.28 10.41
CA VAL A 120 -3.20 -3.55 9.81
C VAL A 120 -2.61 -3.63 8.40
N TRP A 121 -2.05 -4.78 8.02
CA TRP A 121 -1.51 -4.99 6.68
C TRP A 121 -2.42 -5.89 5.86
N LEU A 122 -2.78 -5.42 4.65
CA LEU A 122 -3.51 -6.21 3.69
C LEU A 122 -2.56 -7.07 2.86
N THR A 123 -2.87 -8.36 2.76
CA THR A 123 -2.18 -9.32 1.90
C THR A 123 -3.15 -9.93 0.90
N ALA A 124 -2.63 -10.43 -0.20
CA ALA A 124 -3.39 -11.19 -1.18
C ALA A 124 -2.50 -12.31 -1.76
N ASP A 125 -3.12 -13.39 -2.22
CA ASP A 125 -2.41 -14.41 -2.99
C ASP A 125 -1.70 -13.78 -4.20
N GLU A 126 -0.55 -14.33 -4.58
CA GLU A 126 0.24 -13.82 -5.72
C GLU A 126 -0.59 -13.77 -7.00
N ASP A 127 -1.43 -14.78 -7.25
CA ASP A 127 -2.30 -14.81 -8.43
C ASP A 127 -3.32 -13.66 -8.45
N VAL A 128 -3.82 -13.26 -7.28
CA VAL A 128 -4.72 -12.10 -7.15
C VAL A 128 -3.97 -10.81 -7.45
N VAL A 129 -2.77 -10.64 -6.90
CA VAL A 129 -1.91 -9.47 -7.17
C VAL A 129 -1.56 -9.41 -8.66
N ARG A 130 -1.15 -10.54 -9.24
CA ARG A 130 -0.83 -10.69 -10.67
C ARG A 130 -2.02 -10.30 -11.55
N ALA A 131 -3.18 -10.87 -11.30
CA ALA A 131 -4.38 -10.60 -12.10
C ALA A 131 -4.75 -9.11 -12.04
N ARG A 132 -4.73 -8.49 -10.85
CA ARG A 132 -5.06 -7.07 -10.66
C ARG A 132 -4.05 -6.14 -11.32
N ILE A 133 -2.75 -6.42 -11.22
CA ILE A 133 -1.69 -5.61 -11.85
C ILE A 133 -1.79 -5.72 -13.38
N ARG A 134 -1.98 -6.92 -13.93
CA ARG A 134 -2.14 -7.12 -15.37
C ARG A 134 -3.40 -6.45 -15.91
N ALA A 135 -4.50 -6.53 -15.19
CA ALA A 135 -5.73 -5.81 -15.57
C ALA A 135 -5.50 -4.29 -15.57
N ALA A 136 -4.87 -3.74 -14.53
CA ALA A 136 -4.55 -2.31 -14.45
C ALA A 136 -3.60 -1.84 -15.56
N GLY A 137 -2.64 -2.67 -15.93
CA GLY A 137 -1.69 -2.42 -17.03
C GLY A 137 -2.25 -2.75 -18.42
N ARG A 138 -3.50 -3.20 -18.54
CA ARG A 138 -4.13 -3.63 -19.80
C ARG A 138 -3.25 -4.63 -20.57
N TYR A 139 -2.68 -5.59 -19.84
CA TYR A 139 -1.60 -6.46 -20.28
C TYR A 139 -1.87 -7.15 -21.63
N ASP A 140 -3.09 -7.61 -21.88
CA ASP A 140 -3.43 -8.34 -23.12
C ASP A 140 -3.37 -7.44 -24.37
N ALA A 141 -3.65 -6.15 -24.20
CA ALA A 141 -3.59 -5.15 -25.28
C ALA A 141 -2.25 -4.39 -25.33
N ALA A 142 -1.32 -4.68 -24.38
CA ALA A 142 -0.06 -4.00 -24.27
C ALA A 142 1.00 -4.49 -25.26
N THR A 143 1.91 -3.61 -25.66
CA THR A 143 3.09 -3.96 -26.46
C THR A 143 4.05 -4.85 -25.67
N ARG A 144 5.05 -5.42 -26.32
CA ARG A 144 6.08 -6.22 -25.64
C ARG A 144 6.83 -5.42 -24.58
N GLU A 145 7.14 -4.17 -24.87
CA GLU A 145 7.84 -3.27 -23.95
C GLU A 145 6.97 -2.92 -22.72
N GLU A 146 5.72 -2.55 -22.94
CA GLU A 146 4.76 -2.27 -21.89
C GLU A 146 4.52 -3.49 -20.97
N ARG A 147 4.47 -4.70 -21.56
CA ARG A 147 4.37 -5.95 -20.79
C ARG A 147 5.60 -6.16 -19.93
N PHE A 148 6.80 -5.92 -20.47
CA PHE A 148 8.04 -6.02 -19.71
C PHE A 148 8.04 -5.11 -18.50
N LEU A 149 7.64 -3.85 -18.66
CA LEU A 149 7.53 -2.89 -17.55
C LEU A 149 6.49 -3.33 -16.50
N THR A 150 5.35 -3.84 -16.95
CA THR A 150 4.29 -4.37 -16.09
C THR A 150 4.78 -5.59 -15.30
N ASP A 151 5.49 -6.52 -15.95
CA ASP A 151 6.05 -7.71 -15.28
C ASP A 151 7.14 -7.34 -14.28
N LYS A 152 7.97 -6.33 -14.55
CA LYS A 152 8.93 -5.79 -13.58
C LYS A 152 8.24 -5.18 -12.35
N PHE A 153 7.18 -4.41 -12.56
CA PHE A 153 6.38 -3.86 -11.46
C PHE A 153 5.72 -4.98 -10.65
N LEU A 154 5.20 -6.01 -11.31
CA LEU A 154 4.63 -7.18 -10.65
C LEU A 154 5.66 -7.91 -9.81
N ALA A 155 6.83 -8.22 -10.36
CA ALA A 155 7.91 -8.89 -9.63
C ALA A 155 8.33 -8.09 -8.39
N ARG A 156 8.49 -6.77 -8.51
CA ARG A 156 8.73 -5.88 -7.36
C ARG A 156 7.60 -5.96 -6.33
N SER A 157 6.34 -5.95 -6.78
CA SER A 157 5.18 -5.94 -5.87
C SER A 157 5.05 -7.24 -5.08
N VAL A 158 5.33 -8.38 -5.73
CA VAL A 158 5.37 -9.70 -5.08
C VAL A 158 6.53 -9.77 -4.08
N ARG A 159 7.74 -9.33 -4.48
CA ARG A 159 8.90 -9.29 -3.58
C ARG A 159 8.67 -8.38 -2.39
N TYR A 160 8.08 -7.21 -2.62
CA TYR A 160 7.68 -6.29 -1.56
C TYR A 160 6.73 -6.96 -0.56
N GLN A 161 5.69 -7.66 -1.06
CA GLN A 161 4.74 -8.36 -0.19
C GLN A 161 5.43 -9.43 0.66
N SER A 162 6.34 -10.23 0.09
CA SER A 162 7.08 -11.24 0.84
C SER A 162 7.85 -10.62 2.00
N LEU A 163 8.64 -9.57 1.74
CA LEU A 163 9.43 -8.89 2.76
C LEU A 163 8.54 -8.23 3.82
N MET A 164 7.44 -7.62 3.39
CA MET A 164 6.46 -7.02 4.29
C MET A 164 5.83 -8.07 5.22
N VAL A 165 5.43 -9.23 4.67
CA VAL A 165 4.84 -10.33 5.46
C VAL A 165 5.86 -10.86 6.47
N GLU A 166 7.11 -11.07 6.08
CA GLU A 166 8.19 -11.47 7.00
C GLU A 166 8.35 -10.47 8.15
N ALA A 167 8.31 -9.16 7.86
CA ALA A 167 8.39 -8.11 8.86
C ALA A 167 7.15 -8.09 9.78
N VAL A 168 5.96 -8.21 9.23
CA VAL A 168 4.70 -8.28 9.99
C VAL A 168 4.70 -9.50 10.92
N ASP A 169 5.05 -10.68 10.41
CA ASP A 169 5.07 -11.92 11.20
C ASP A 169 6.12 -11.87 12.33
N ARG A 170 7.26 -11.21 12.10
CA ARG A 170 8.31 -11.00 13.12
C ARG A 170 7.91 -10.01 14.21
N LEU A 171 7.23 -8.92 13.83
CA LEU A 171 6.88 -7.82 14.75
C LEU A 171 5.53 -8.02 15.45
N GLY A 172 4.67 -8.90 14.92
CA GLY A 172 3.40 -9.29 15.52
C GLY A 172 2.18 -8.38 15.27
N PRO A 173 2.23 -7.35 14.39
CA PRO A 173 1.03 -6.57 14.10
C PRO A 173 -0.01 -7.38 13.30
N ALA A 174 -1.22 -6.84 13.21
CA ALA A 174 -2.34 -7.50 12.57
C ALA A 174 -2.19 -7.57 11.04
N ARG A 175 -2.59 -8.70 10.46
CA ARG A 175 -2.63 -8.95 9.03
C ARG A 175 -4.02 -9.45 8.62
N VAL A 176 -4.52 -8.95 7.49
CA VAL A 176 -5.79 -9.38 6.90
C VAL A 176 -5.57 -9.78 5.45
N ASP A 177 -5.90 -11.01 5.12
CA ASP A 177 -5.93 -11.47 3.74
C ASP A 177 -7.21 -10.99 3.04
N VAL A 178 -7.05 -10.39 1.84
CA VAL A 178 -8.20 -9.87 1.10
C VAL A 178 -8.99 -10.94 0.37
N GLY A 179 -8.41 -12.14 0.17
CA GLY A 179 -9.06 -13.25 -0.52
C GLY A 179 -9.45 -12.96 -1.97
N LYS A 180 -9.91 -13.98 -2.68
CA LYS A 180 -10.45 -13.83 -4.06
C LYS A 180 -11.91 -13.35 -4.04
N ASP A 181 -12.67 -13.84 -3.09
CA ASP A 181 -14.14 -13.72 -3.07
C ASP A 181 -14.66 -12.81 -1.94
N ARG A 182 -13.77 -12.21 -1.16
CA ARG A 182 -14.16 -11.32 -0.07
C ARG A 182 -14.59 -9.95 -0.61
N SER A 183 -15.76 -9.51 -0.19
CA SER A 183 -16.23 -8.15 -0.45
C SER A 183 -15.40 -7.10 0.32
N VAL A 184 -15.44 -5.87 -0.15
CA VAL A 184 -14.82 -4.73 0.53
C VAL A 184 -15.34 -4.60 1.97
N SER A 185 -16.64 -4.85 2.18
CA SER A 185 -17.28 -4.83 3.50
C SER A 185 -16.66 -5.85 4.45
N GLU A 186 -16.53 -7.10 4.02
CA GLU A 186 -15.95 -8.18 4.83
C GLU A 186 -14.47 -7.93 5.18
N VAL A 187 -13.70 -7.36 4.25
CA VAL A 187 -12.31 -6.97 4.52
C VAL A 187 -12.27 -5.80 5.52
N ALA A 188 -13.13 -4.80 5.36
CA ALA A 188 -13.23 -3.67 6.28
C ALA A 188 -13.64 -4.13 7.69
N ASP A 189 -14.59 -5.07 7.82
CA ASP A 189 -14.99 -5.66 9.10
C ASP A 189 -13.81 -6.38 9.76
N ALA A 190 -13.05 -7.15 9.00
CA ALA A 190 -11.85 -7.83 9.50
C ALA A 190 -10.77 -6.84 9.97
N VAL A 191 -10.55 -5.74 9.23
CA VAL A 191 -9.63 -4.68 9.64
C VAL A 191 -10.09 -4.03 10.94
N LEU A 192 -11.39 -3.72 11.08
CA LEU A 192 -11.94 -3.15 12.32
C LEU A 192 -11.79 -4.10 13.52
N ALA A 193 -11.99 -5.39 13.31
CA ALA A 193 -11.81 -6.39 14.37
C ALA A 193 -10.36 -6.46 14.85
N GLN A 194 -9.39 -6.28 13.96
CA GLN A 194 -7.97 -6.27 14.31
C GLN A 194 -7.50 -4.94 14.91
N ALA A 195 -8.18 -3.84 14.60
CA ALA A 195 -7.85 -2.49 15.11
C ALA A 195 -8.52 -2.16 16.46
N SER A 196 -9.19 -3.15 17.09
CA SER A 196 -10.01 -2.92 18.29
C SER A 196 -9.30 -3.28 19.59
#